data_46d967027e9b4d80b9ea84ec98d0a9ed
#
_entry.id   46d967027e9b4d80b9ea84ec98d0a9ed
#
_cell.length_a   1.000
_cell.length_b   1.000
_cell.length_c   1.000
_cell.angle_alpha   90.00
_cell.angle_beta   90.00
_cell.angle_gamma   90.00
#
_symmetry.space_group_name_H-M   'P 1'
#
loop_
_entity.id
_entity.type
_entity.pdbx_description
1 polymer ?
#
loop_
_entity_poly.entity_id
_entity_poly.type
_entity_poly.pdbx_seq_one_letter_code
_entity_poly.pdbx_strand_id
1 'polypeptide(L)'
;MKIIVSEEIESVCPTFVGACVEANVVNTPYCQELWDEINALGEKYRQTLTTESLKEMSGIAATRKVYRACGKDPSRYRPAPEALIRRMLQGKELYQRDTLVDLVNLASIAYGYSIGGFDADKFEGDTLTLGVGKAGEPYEGIGRGMINIEGLPVYRDKTGGVGTPTSDNERTKMSIDTTHLVVLINGYDGDEQHVRENAEYIIQLLKKYCQSDGGSYFIYK
;
A
#
# COMPACT_ATOMS: atom_id res chain seq x y z
N MET A 1 -2.17 -16.19 -6.80
CA MET A 1 -3.24 -15.14 -6.90
C MET A 1 -3.29 -14.61 -8.32
N LYS A 2 -4.49 -14.37 -8.91
CA LYS A 2 -4.67 -13.66 -10.18
C LYS A 2 -5.11 -12.23 -9.90
N ILE A 3 -4.56 -11.24 -10.63
CA ILE A 3 -5.00 -9.84 -10.52
C ILE A 3 -5.46 -9.35 -11.89
N ILE A 4 -6.60 -8.69 -11.91
CA ILE A 4 -7.21 -8.11 -13.12
C ILE A 4 -7.32 -6.60 -12.88
N VAL A 5 -6.84 -5.81 -13.82
CA VAL A 5 -7.06 -4.36 -13.86
C VAL A 5 -8.32 -4.12 -14.70
N SER A 6 -9.27 -3.35 -14.18
CA SER A 6 -10.51 -3.08 -14.88
C SER A 6 -10.35 -1.99 -15.94
N GLU A 7 -11.23 -2.00 -16.95
CA GLU A 7 -11.31 -0.96 -17.97
C GLU A 7 -11.50 0.46 -17.38
N GLU A 8 -12.14 0.57 -16.21
CA GLU A 8 -12.30 1.83 -15.50
C GLU A 8 -10.94 2.41 -15.08
N ILE A 9 -10.03 1.56 -14.58
CA ILE A 9 -8.66 1.97 -14.20
C ILE A 9 -7.82 2.21 -15.46
N GLU A 10 -7.87 1.31 -16.45
CA GLU A 10 -7.13 1.47 -17.71
C GLU A 10 -7.48 2.79 -18.41
N SER A 11 -8.76 3.21 -18.37
CA SER A 11 -9.21 4.45 -18.99
C SER A 11 -8.67 5.72 -18.31
N VAL A 12 -8.52 5.72 -16.98
CA VAL A 12 -8.03 6.87 -16.21
C VAL A 12 -6.52 6.86 -15.99
N CYS A 13 -5.90 5.67 -16.10
CA CYS A 13 -4.46 5.47 -15.92
C CYS A 13 -3.96 4.34 -16.83
N PRO A 14 -3.86 4.55 -18.16
CA PRO A 14 -3.44 3.52 -19.12
C PRO A 14 -1.98 3.06 -18.93
N THR A 15 -1.21 3.80 -18.14
CA THR A 15 0.18 3.47 -17.81
C THR A 15 0.32 2.72 -16.49
N PHE A 16 -0.79 2.36 -15.82
CA PHE A 16 -0.75 1.68 -14.53
C PHE A 16 0.12 0.42 -14.58
N VAL A 17 0.97 0.27 -13.58
CA VAL A 17 1.78 -0.94 -13.34
C VAL A 17 1.68 -1.30 -11.86
N GLY A 18 1.26 -2.51 -11.57
CA GLY A 18 1.26 -3.04 -10.21
C GLY A 18 2.25 -4.18 -10.03
N ALA A 19 2.63 -4.44 -8.79
CA ALA A 19 3.33 -5.66 -8.40
C ALA A 19 2.58 -6.35 -7.26
N CYS A 20 2.52 -7.67 -7.31
CA CYS A 20 2.02 -8.52 -6.24
C CYS A 20 3.18 -9.34 -5.68
N VAL A 21 3.49 -9.18 -4.39
CA VAL A 21 4.44 -10.02 -3.66
C VAL A 21 3.64 -11.02 -2.84
N GLU A 22 3.99 -12.30 -2.93
CA GLU A 22 3.41 -13.38 -2.12
C GLU A 22 4.53 -14.08 -1.34
N ALA A 23 4.37 -14.23 -0.03
CA ALA A 23 5.40 -14.84 0.82
C ALA A 23 4.80 -15.53 2.04
N ASN A 24 5.46 -16.59 2.49
CA ASN A 24 5.28 -17.12 3.83
C ASN A 24 6.13 -16.32 4.81
N VAL A 25 5.56 -16.00 5.96
CA VAL A 25 6.15 -15.06 6.93
C VAL A 25 5.89 -15.52 8.36
N VAL A 26 6.73 -15.00 9.27
CA VAL A 26 6.48 -15.00 10.71
C VAL A 26 6.37 -13.55 11.14
N ASN A 27 5.20 -13.17 11.66
CA ASN A 27 4.98 -11.83 12.20
C ASN A 27 5.41 -11.76 13.67
N THR A 28 5.91 -10.62 14.09
CA THR A 28 6.27 -10.35 15.49
C THR A 28 5.65 -9.03 15.94
N PRO A 29 5.38 -8.86 17.25
CA PRO A 29 4.77 -7.61 17.75
C PRO A 29 5.64 -6.36 17.54
N TYR A 30 6.96 -6.55 17.43
CA TYR A 30 7.92 -5.47 17.34
C TYR A 30 9.29 -5.95 16.83
N CYS A 31 9.97 -5.11 16.04
CA CYS A 31 11.34 -5.32 15.60
C CYS A 31 12.14 -4.02 15.72
N GLN A 32 13.09 -3.96 16.66
CA GLN A 32 13.89 -2.75 16.91
C GLN A 32 14.70 -2.33 15.69
N GLU A 33 15.36 -3.27 15.02
CA GLU A 33 16.20 -2.99 13.86
C GLU A 33 15.39 -2.40 12.69
N LEU A 34 14.14 -2.85 12.50
CA LEU A 34 13.24 -2.28 11.51
C LEU A 34 12.86 -0.83 11.88
N TRP A 35 12.59 -0.57 13.14
CA TRP A 35 12.28 0.77 13.63
C TRP A 35 13.47 1.71 13.56
N ASP A 36 14.69 1.21 13.74
CA ASP A 36 15.91 2.00 13.52
C ASP A 36 16.03 2.46 12.06
N GLU A 37 15.69 1.60 11.08
CA GLU A 37 15.64 1.98 9.65
C GLU A 37 14.52 3.01 9.39
N ILE A 38 13.32 2.82 9.94
CA ILE A 38 12.20 3.76 9.80
C ILE A 38 12.59 5.14 10.35
N ASN A 39 13.21 5.18 11.54
CA ASN A 39 13.62 6.42 12.17
C ASN A 39 14.75 7.12 11.39
N ALA A 40 15.73 6.37 10.89
CA ALA A 40 16.80 6.92 10.05
C ALA A 40 16.25 7.54 8.76
N LEU A 41 15.29 6.87 8.10
CA LEU A 41 14.62 7.40 6.92
C LEU A 41 13.82 8.68 7.26
N GLY A 42 13.15 8.70 8.41
CA GLY A 42 12.42 9.87 8.91
C GLY A 42 13.33 11.08 9.13
N GLU A 43 14.50 10.87 9.74
CA GLU A 43 15.50 11.92 9.92
C GLU A 43 15.99 12.48 8.58
N LYS A 44 16.34 11.60 7.63
CA LYS A 44 16.71 11.99 6.27
C LYS A 44 15.63 12.85 5.62
N TYR A 45 14.36 12.45 5.72
CA TYR A 45 13.26 13.17 5.09
C TYR A 45 13.01 14.53 5.74
N ARG A 46 13.14 14.67 7.06
CA ARG A 46 13.07 15.97 7.74
C ARG A 46 14.13 16.97 7.26
N GLN A 47 15.28 16.48 6.81
CA GLN A 47 16.37 17.33 6.29
C GLN A 47 16.21 17.66 4.79
N THR A 48 15.48 16.82 4.02
CA THR A 48 15.48 16.89 2.55
C THR A 48 14.13 17.20 1.93
N LEU A 49 13.03 17.02 2.66
CA LEU A 49 11.67 17.19 2.15
C LEU A 49 10.89 18.24 2.92
N THR A 50 9.95 18.86 2.20
CA THR A 50 8.89 19.71 2.78
C THR A 50 7.53 19.08 2.47
N THR A 51 6.47 19.57 3.12
CA THR A 51 5.10 19.12 2.82
C THR A 51 4.65 19.50 1.40
N GLU A 52 5.28 20.49 0.79
CA GLU A 52 5.04 20.92 -0.60
C GLU A 52 5.76 19.97 -1.58
N SER A 53 7.08 19.75 -1.40
CA SER A 53 7.87 18.88 -2.27
C SER A 53 7.44 17.42 -2.21
N LEU A 54 6.89 16.97 -1.08
CA LEU A 54 6.30 15.64 -0.93
C LEU A 54 5.25 15.32 -1.99
N LYS A 55 4.42 16.31 -2.39
CA LYS A 55 3.38 16.14 -3.41
C LYS A 55 3.94 15.96 -4.81
N GLU A 56 5.23 16.25 -5.01
CA GLU A 56 5.94 16.13 -6.29
C GLU A 56 6.60 14.76 -6.46
N MET A 57 6.66 13.93 -5.40
CA MET A 57 7.12 12.55 -5.52
C MET A 57 6.24 11.81 -6.53
N SER A 58 6.85 11.13 -7.53
CA SER A 58 6.15 10.58 -8.71
C SER A 58 4.96 9.71 -8.34
N GLY A 59 5.14 8.73 -7.47
CA GLY A 59 4.09 7.81 -7.03
C GLY A 59 2.94 8.53 -6.30
N ILE A 60 3.26 9.51 -5.44
CA ILE A 60 2.25 10.31 -4.74
C ILE A 60 1.50 11.23 -5.72
N ALA A 61 2.23 11.94 -6.59
CA ALA A 61 1.64 12.82 -7.59
C ALA A 61 0.70 12.07 -8.53
N ALA A 62 1.13 10.91 -9.02
CA ALA A 62 0.34 10.06 -9.90
C ALA A 62 -0.92 9.50 -9.22
N THR A 63 -0.80 9.00 -7.99
CA THR A 63 -1.96 8.54 -7.20
C THR A 63 -2.98 9.68 -7.01
N ARG A 64 -2.51 10.89 -6.67
CA ARG A 64 -3.36 12.08 -6.54
C ARG A 64 -4.05 12.46 -7.86
N LYS A 65 -3.37 12.28 -9.01
CA LYS A 65 -3.94 12.52 -10.35
C LYS A 65 -5.06 11.52 -10.64
N VAL A 66 -4.86 10.24 -10.36
CA VAL A 66 -5.88 9.19 -10.54
C VAL A 66 -7.09 9.46 -9.65
N TYR A 67 -6.91 9.84 -8.38
CA TYR A 67 -8.02 10.21 -7.51
C TYR A 67 -8.89 11.31 -8.14
N ARG A 68 -8.28 12.39 -8.64
CA ARG A 68 -9.03 13.49 -9.30
C ARG A 68 -9.76 13.00 -10.55
N ALA A 69 -9.12 12.13 -11.36
CA ALA A 69 -9.73 11.55 -12.55
C ALA A 69 -10.95 10.70 -12.21
N CYS A 70 -10.95 10.04 -11.05
CA CYS A 70 -12.06 9.26 -10.52
C CYS A 70 -13.07 10.12 -9.70
N GLY A 71 -12.90 11.43 -9.65
CA GLY A 71 -13.80 12.33 -8.91
C GLY A 71 -13.53 12.43 -7.39
N LYS A 72 -12.40 11.90 -6.90
CA LYS A 72 -12.04 11.93 -5.47
C LYS A 72 -11.09 13.08 -5.14
N ASP A 73 -11.32 13.76 -4.04
CA ASP A 73 -10.41 14.81 -3.54
C ASP A 73 -9.22 14.19 -2.79
N PRO A 74 -7.98 14.24 -3.34
CA PRO A 74 -6.80 13.66 -2.71
C PRO A 74 -6.31 14.44 -1.48
N SER A 75 -6.84 15.61 -1.22
CA SER A 75 -6.50 16.37 0.00
C SER A 75 -7.28 15.85 1.20
N ARG A 76 -8.48 15.34 0.94
CA ARG A 76 -9.37 14.76 1.93
C ARG A 76 -9.11 13.26 2.14
N TYR A 77 -8.78 12.55 1.05
CA TYR A 77 -8.46 11.12 1.03
C TYR A 77 -7.00 10.95 0.58
N ARG A 78 -6.05 11.19 1.49
CA ARG A 78 -4.63 11.15 1.11
C ARG A 78 -4.16 9.73 0.81
N PRO A 79 -3.29 9.55 -0.21
CA PRO A 79 -2.52 8.33 -0.39
C PRO A 79 -1.73 7.98 0.89
N ALA A 80 -1.61 6.69 1.20
CA ALA A 80 -0.95 6.22 2.41
C ALA A 80 0.48 6.77 2.59
N PRO A 81 1.39 6.73 1.58
CA PRO A 81 2.74 7.25 1.75
C PRO A 81 2.74 8.76 2.04
N GLU A 82 1.85 9.54 1.40
CA GLU A 82 1.73 10.97 1.70
C GLU A 82 1.34 11.21 3.15
N ALA A 83 0.39 10.44 3.68
CA ALA A 83 -0.06 10.58 5.06
C ALA A 83 1.05 10.21 6.06
N LEU A 84 1.78 9.12 5.80
CA LEU A 84 2.88 8.65 6.65
C LEU A 84 4.05 9.63 6.64
N ILE A 85 4.53 10.06 5.47
CA ILE A 85 5.66 10.98 5.35
C ILE A 85 5.31 12.35 5.97
N ARG A 86 4.09 12.89 5.72
CA ARG A 86 3.67 14.14 6.37
C ARG A 86 3.72 14.06 7.89
N ARG A 87 3.36 12.90 8.46
CA ARG A 87 3.44 12.69 9.90
C ARG A 87 4.89 12.75 10.38
N MET A 88 5.84 12.12 9.66
CA MET A 88 7.27 12.19 9.96
C MET A 88 7.82 13.61 9.87
N LEU A 89 7.47 14.36 8.80
CA LEU A 89 7.91 15.76 8.61
C LEU A 89 7.37 16.69 9.70
N GLN A 90 6.24 16.36 10.33
CA GLN A 90 5.69 17.10 11.46
C GLN A 90 6.32 16.72 12.81
N GLY A 91 7.35 15.87 12.82
CA GLY A 91 7.97 15.37 14.05
C GLY A 91 7.08 14.45 14.87
N LYS A 92 6.01 13.88 14.28
CA LYS A 92 5.12 12.94 14.95
C LYS A 92 5.61 11.52 14.71
N GLU A 93 5.65 10.72 15.75
CA GLU A 93 5.96 9.29 15.63
C GLU A 93 4.93 8.57 14.78
N LEU A 94 5.38 7.61 13.94
CA LEU A 94 4.47 6.69 13.28
C LEU A 94 3.83 5.76 14.31
N TYR A 95 2.63 5.26 13.99
CA TYR A 95 2.00 4.25 14.84
C TYR A 95 2.70 2.92 14.66
N GLN A 96 3.36 2.45 15.69
CA GLN A 96 3.87 1.08 15.78
C GLN A 96 2.70 0.11 15.86
N ARG A 97 2.75 -0.94 15.05
CA ARG A 97 1.71 -1.98 15.00
C ARG A 97 2.29 -3.37 15.26
N ASP A 98 2.78 -3.98 14.23
CA ASP A 98 3.51 -5.24 14.20
C ASP A 98 4.53 -5.19 13.06
N THR A 99 5.45 -6.15 13.02
CA THR A 99 6.58 -6.12 12.08
C THR A 99 6.14 -6.10 10.63
N LEU A 100 5.06 -6.82 10.24
CA LEU A 100 4.58 -6.82 8.85
C LEU A 100 3.99 -5.47 8.45
N VAL A 101 3.15 -4.86 9.29
CA VAL A 101 2.57 -3.54 9.03
C VAL A 101 3.66 -2.48 8.95
N ASP A 102 4.61 -2.50 9.90
CA ASP A 102 5.69 -1.52 9.96
C ASP A 102 6.63 -1.65 8.75
N LEU A 103 6.89 -2.87 8.29
CA LEU A 103 7.68 -3.18 7.09
C LEU A 103 7.01 -2.65 5.82
N VAL A 104 5.72 -2.92 5.63
CA VAL A 104 4.94 -2.42 4.48
C VAL A 104 4.89 -0.89 4.49
N ASN A 105 4.74 -0.27 5.66
CA ASN A 105 4.82 1.18 5.82
C ASN A 105 6.20 1.71 5.43
N LEU A 106 7.29 1.07 5.86
CA LEU A 106 8.66 1.46 5.47
C LEU A 106 8.83 1.43 3.96
N ALA A 107 8.42 0.35 3.29
CA ALA A 107 8.50 0.23 1.83
C ALA A 107 7.67 1.31 1.11
N SER A 108 6.46 1.59 1.61
CA SER A 108 5.58 2.64 1.09
C SER A 108 6.21 4.04 1.22
N ILE A 109 6.81 4.33 2.37
CA ILE A 109 7.51 5.61 2.63
C ILE A 109 8.73 5.75 1.72
N ALA A 110 9.55 4.70 1.62
CA ALA A 110 10.82 4.73 0.90
C ALA A 110 10.64 4.95 -0.61
N TYR A 111 9.58 4.37 -1.20
CA TYR A 111 9.33 4.42 -2.65
C TYR A 111 8.21 5.38 -3.06
N GLY A 112 7.43 5.91 -2.11
CA GLY A 112 6.33 6.84 -2.39
C GLY A 112 5.10 6.19 -3.04
N TYR A 113 5.01 4.87 -3.05
CA TYR A 113 3.84 4.15 -3.56
C TYR A 113 2.86 3.80 -2.43
N SER A 114 1.56 3.86 -2.77
CA SER A 114 0.54 3.26 -1.91
C SER A 114 0.64 1.74 -2.02
N ILE A 115 0.83 1.09 -0.88
CA ILE A 115 1.03 -0.35 -0.77
C ILE A 115 -0.01 -0.90 0.20
N GLY A 116 -0.76 -1.91 -0.22
CA GLY A 116 -1.64 -2.69 0.64
C GLY A 116 -0.95 -3.97 1.10
N GLY A 117 -1.09 -4.33 2.37
CA GLY A 117 -0.61 -5.59 2.93
C GLY A 117 -1.75 -6.39 3.53
N PHE A 118 -1.88 -7.65 3.13
CA PHE A 118 -3.04 -8.48 3.42
C PHE A 118 -2.66 -9.86 3.92
N ASP A 119 -3.49 -10.39 4.77
CA ASP A 119 -3.52 -11.81 5.10
C ASP A 119 -4.19 -12.57 3.94
N ALA A 120 -3.39 -13.33 3.18
CA ALA A 120 -3.85 -14.01 1.98
C ALA A 120 -4.94 -15.06 2.27
N ASP A 121 -4.91 -15.66 3.46
CA ASP A 121 -5.87 -16.70 3.88
C ASP A 121 -7.26 -16.12 4.15
N LYS A 122 -7.39 -14.79 4.21
CA LYS A 122 -8.68 -14.09 4.39
C LYS A 122 -9.32 -13.64 3.08
N PHE A 123 -8.66 -13.83 1.94
CA PHE A 123 -9.29 -13.55 0.65
C PHE A 123 -10.34 -14.61 0.28
N GLU A 124 -11.41 -14.15 -0.33
CA GLU A 124 -12.44 -15.01 -0.88
C GLU A 124 -12.26 -15.17 -2.39
N GLY A 125 -11.93 -16.39 -2.81
CA GLY A 125 -11.59 -16.72 -4.21
C GLY A 125 -10.10 -16.59 -4.52
N ASP A 126 -9.77 -16.70 -5.80
CA ASP A 126 -8.40 -16.75 -6.33
C ASP A 126 -8.02 -15.51 -7.16
N THR A 127 -8.95 -14.58 -7.30
CA THR A 127 -8.83 -13.41 -8.18
C THR A 127 -9.14 -12.12 -7.44
N LEU A 128 -8.25 -11.14 -7.58
CA LEU A 128 -8.50 -9.75 -7.18
C LEU A 128 -8.74 -8.89 -8.42
N THR A 129 -9.70 -7.99 -8.36
CA THR A 129 -9.96 -7.00 -9.43
C THR A 129 -9.70 -5.60 -8.90
N LEU A 130 -8.80 -4.86 -9.55
CA LEU A 130 -8.60 -3.43 -9.33
C LEU A 130 -9.61 -2.65 -10.17
N GLY A 131 -10.48 -1.91 -9.50
CA GLY A 131 -11.50 -1.07 -10.13
C GLY A 131 -11.67 0.24 -9.38
N VAL A 132 -12.78 0.94 -9.62
CA VAL A 132 -13.12 2.20 -8.94
C VAL A 132 -14.28 1.96 -7.98
N GLY A 133 -14.18 2.50 -6.76
CA GLY A 133 -15.20 2.41 -5.72
C GLY A 133 -16.51 3.07 -6.14
N LYS A 134 -17.63 2.42 -5.83
CA LYS A 134 -19.00 2.86 -6.20
C LYS A 134 -19.67 3.61 -5.07
N ALA A 135 -20.68 4.40 -5.42
CA ALA A 135 -21.52 5.08 -4.43
C ALA A 135 -22.22 4.06 -3.51
N GLY A 136 -22.12 4.26 -2.19
CA GLY A 136 -22.73 3.37 -1.20
C GLY A 136 -22.09 1.99 -1.08
N GLU A 137 -20.96 1.74 -1.73
CA GLU A 137 -20.23 0.48 -1.62
C GLU A 137 -19.77 0.26 -0.17
N PRO A 138 -20.14 -0.87 0.48
CA PRO A 138 -19.73 -1.14 1.86
C PRO A 138 -18.23 -1.33 1.97
N TYR A 139 -17.60 -0.58 2.86
CA TYR A 139 -16.16 -0.71 3.11
C TYR A 139 -15.81 -0.28 4.54
N GLU A 140 -15.32 -1.21 5.34
CA GLU A 140 -14.84 -0.94 6.69
C GLU A 140 -13.32 -0.77 6.68
N GLY A 141 -12.86 0.47 6.81
CA GLY A 141 -11.42 0.78 6.87
C GLY A 141 -10.81 0.46 8.24
N ILE A 142 -9.59 -0.08 8.26
CA ILE A 142 -8.88 -0.46 9.49
C ILE A 142 -8.82 0.71 10.46
N GLY A 143 -9.46 0.52 11.64
CA GLY A 143 -9.48 1.54 12.70
C GLY A 143 -10.26 2.81 12.37
N ARG A 144 -11.07 2.81 11.29
CA ARG A 144 -11.83 3.97 10.82
C ARG A 144 -13.35 3.73 10.76
N GLY A 145 -13.77 2.46 10.90
CA GLY A 145 -15.15 2.06 10.65
C GLY A 145 -15.55 2.21 9.17
N MET A 146 -16.84 2.41 8.92
CA MET A 146 -17.36 2.55 7.56
C MET A 146 -16.87 3.84 6.89
N ILE A 147 -16.21 3.70 5.75
CA ILE A 147 -15.69 4.83 4.96
C ILE A 147 -16.28 4.85 3.56
N ASN A 148 -16.43 6.05 2.98
CA ASN A 148 -16.88 6.20 1.60
C ASN A 148 -15.71 6.04 0.63
N ILE A 149 -15.69 4.91 -0.09
CA ILE A 149 -14.66 4.60 -1.10
C ILE A 149 -15.06 5.00 -2.52
N GLU A 150 -16.25 5.61 -2.74
CA GLU A 150 -16.66 6.11 -4.05
C GLU A 150 -15.54 6.97 -4.69
N GLY A 151 -15.17 6.62 -5.92
CA GLY A 151 -14.11 7.30 -6.65
C GLY A 151 -12.68 6.98 -6.18
N LEU A 152 -12.46 6.04 -5.27
CA LEU A 152 -11.13 5.53 -4.96
C LEU A 152 -10.83 4.28 -5.81
N PRO A 153 -9.60 4.11 -6.32
CA PRO A 153 -9.15 2.80 -6.77
C PRO A 153 -9.31 1.78 -5.64
N VAL A 154 -9.85 0.62 -5.93
CA VAL A 154 -10.12 -0.40 -4.93
C VAL A 154 -9.88 -1.79 -5.49
N TYR A 155 -9.13 -2.61 -4.76
CA TYR A 155 -9.06 -4.05 -5.02
C TYR A 155 -10.26 -4.74 -4.40
N ARG A 156 -10.83 -5.68 -5.13
CA ARG A 156 -11.95 -6.52 -4.68
C ARG A 156 -11.63 -7.98 -4.88
N ASP A 157 -11.96 -8.77 -3.88
CA ASP A 157 -12.12 -10.21 -4.03
C ASP A 157 -13.59 -10.56 -4.32
N LYS A 158 -13.96 -11.83 -4.20
CA LYS A 158 -15.35 -12.29 -4.44
C LYS A 158 -16.37 -11.66 -3.51
N THR A 159 -15.97 -11.27 -2.29
CA THR A 159 -16.88 -10.72 -1.26
C THR A 159 -17.01 -9.20 -1.36
N GLY A 160 -15.94 -8.48 -1.75
CA GLY A 160 -15.98 -7.03 -1.83
C GLY A 160 -14.61 -6.37 -1.73
N GLY A 161 -14.59 -5.08 -1.41
CA GLY A 161 -13.35 -4.31 -1.31
C GLY A 161 -12.40 -4.84 -0.24
N VAL A 162 -11.12 -4.98 -0.59
CA VAL A 162 -10.05 -5.43 0.32
C VAL A 162 -9.05 -4.32 0.63
N GLY A 163 -8.74 -3.45 -0.34
CA GLY A 163 -7.74 -2.39 -0.16
C GLY A 163 -7.93 -1.22 -1.12
N THR A 164 -7.61 -0.02 -0.63
CA THR A 164 -7.53 1.22 -1.41
C THR A 164 -6.19 1.90 -1.14
N PRO A 165 -5.70 2.82 -2.00
CA PRO A 165 -4.46 3.54 -1.72
C PRO A 165 -4.51 4.44 -0.47
N THR A 166 -5.68 4.58 0.18
CA THR A 166 -5.88 5.38 1.41
C THR A 166 -5.99 4.51 2.67
N SER A 167 -6.58 3.31 2.57
CA SER A 167 -6.85 2.43 3.72
C SER A 167 -7.23 1.03 3.25
N ASP A 168 -6.71 0.01 3.93
CA ASP A 168 -7.09 -1.37 3.72
C ASP A 168 -8.36 -1.72 4.52
N ASN A 169 -9.02 -2.82 4.15
CA ASN A 169 -10.26 -3.27 4.78
C ASN A 169 -9.98 -4.11 6.03
N GLU A 170 -10.83 -3.94 7.05
CA GLU A 170 -10.74 -4.65 8.33
C GLU A 170 -10.78 -6.17 8.15
N ARG A 171 -11.53 -6.69 7.17
CA ARG A 171 -11.73 -8.13 6.93
C ARG A 171 -10.43 -8.86 6.53
N THR A 172 -9.63 -8.24 5.67
CA THR A 172 -8.44 -8.86 5.09
C THR A 172 -7.12 -8.37 5.69
N LYS A 173 -7.21 -7.61 6.79
CA LYS A 173 -6.04 -7.04 7.45
C LYS A 173 -5.06 -8.10 7.93
N MET A 174 -3.79 -7.76 7.88
CA MET A 174 -2.74 -8.49 8.58
C MET A 174 -2.97 -8.51 10.09
N SER A 175 -2.51 -9.54 10.74
CA SER A 175 -2.52 -9.71 12.20
C SER A 175 -1.24 -10.39 12.67
N ILE A 176 -1.08 -10.51 13.97
CA ILE A 176 0.08 -11.22 14.54
C ILE A 176 0.14 -12.70 14.10
N ASP A 177 -0.99 -13.28 13.75
CA ASP A 177 -1.12 -14.69 13.34
C ASP A 177 -0.99 -14.87 11.81
N THR A 178 -0.77 -13.80 11.05
CA THR A 178 -0.62 -13.87 9.59
C THR A 178 0.65 -14.63 9.24
N THR A 179 0.51 -15.72 8.50
CA THR A 179 1.61 -16.57 8.00
C THR A 179 1.75 -16.57 6.49
N HIS A 180 0.71 -16.15 5.77
CA HIS A 180 0.69 -16.05 4.33
C HIS A 180 0.34 -14.61 3.93
N LEU A 181 1.36 -13.89 3.44
CA LEU A 181 1.28 -12.46 3.13
C LEU A 181 1.09 -12.24 1.63
N VAL A 182 0.18 -11.33 1.29
CA VAL A 182 0.12 -10.69 -0.03
C VAL A 182 0.35 -9.19 0.14
N VAL A 183 1.26 -8.64 -0.69
CA VAL A 183 1.52 -7.19 -0.75
C VAL A 183 1.25 -6.69 -2.17
N LEU A 184 0.42 -5.65 -2.30
CA LEU A 184 0.05 -5.03 -3.58
C LEU A 184 0.65 -3.63 -3.68
N ILE A 185 1.51 -3.42 -4.68
CA ILE A 185 2.17 -2.14 -4.97
C ILE A 185 1.43 -1.46 -6.12
N ASN A 186 1.14 -0.16 -5.98
CA ASN A 186 0.37 0.61 -6.95
C ASN A 186 1.23 1.67 -7.63
N GLY A 187 1.77 1.38 -8.82
CA GLY A 187 2.54 2.29 -9.66
C GLY A 187 1.66 3.02 -10.68
N TYR A 188 0.94 4.05 -10.25
CA TYR A 188 0.11 4.88 -11.14
C TYR A 188 0.93 5.82 -12.04
N ASP A 189 2.23 5.98 -11.76
CA ASP A 189 3.17 6.76 -12.58
C ASP A 189 3.68 5.99 -13.80
N GLY A 190 3.46 4.67 -13.84
CA GLY A 190 3.86 3.81 -14.95
C GLY A 190 5.34 3.43 -14.94
N ASP A 191 6.07 3.73 -13.88
CA ASP A 191 7.48 3.37 -13.73
C ASP A 191 7.63 1.92 -13.26
N GLU A 192 7.62 0.98 -14.23
CA GLU A 192 7.75 -0.45 -13.95
C GLU A 192 9.07 -0.78 -13.24
N GLN A 193 10.17 -0.10 -13.57
CA GLN A 193 11.45 -0.36 -12.94
C GLN A 193 11.40 -0.01 -11.44
N HIS A 194 10.85 1.14 -11.11
CA HIS A 194 10.70 1.57 -9.71
C HIS A 194 9.73 0.68 -8.92
N VAL A 195 8.67 0.17 -9.57
CA VAL A 195 7.75 -0.82 -8.97
C VAL A 195 8.48 -2.14 -8.69
N ARG A 196 9.33 -2.62 -9.61
CA ARG A 196 10.15 -3.84 -9.41
C ARG A 196 11.13 -3.66 -8.26
N GLU A 197 11.84 -2.55 -8.22
CA GLU A 197 12.79 -2.23 -7.14
C GLU A 197 12.08 -2.21 -5.77
N ASN A 198 10.86 -1.67 -5.70
CA ASN A 198 10.07 -1.71 -4.48
C ASN A 198 9.66 -3.14 -4.09
N ALA A 199 9.25 -3.98 -5.05
CA ALA A 199 8.92 -5.39 -4.77
C ALA A 199 10.14 -6.17 -4.26
N GLU A 200 11.30 -5.95 -4.86
CA GLU A 200 12.58 -6.54 -4.43
C GLU A 200 13.00 -6.06 -3.04
N TYR A 201 12.78 -4.78 -2.75
CA TYR A 201 13.04 -4.23 -1.42
C TYR A 201 12.14 -4.87 -0.36
N ILE A 202 10.84 -5.06 -0.63
CA ILE A 202 9.93 -5.77 0.27
C ILE A 202 10.43 -7.20 0.51
N ILE A 203 10.83 -7.93 -0.53
CA ILE A 203 11.39 -9.28 -0.40
C ILE A 203 12.64 -9.29 0.51
N GLN A 204 13.52 -8.31 0.37
CA GLN A 204 14.70 -8.18 1.24
C GLN A 204 14.31 -7.93 2.70
N LEU A 205 13.34 -7.04 2.94
CA LEU A 205 12.84 -6.77 4.29
C LEU A 205 12.17 -8.00 4.92
N LEU A 206 11.38 -8.76 4.15
CA LEU A 206 10.75 -10.00 4.61
C LEU A 206 11.79 -11.05 5.00
N LYS A 207 12.85 -11.22 4.22
CA LYS A 207 13.98 -12.10 4.56
C LYS A 207 14.67 -11.68 5.84
N LYS A 208 14.87 -10.37 6.01
CA LYS A 208 15.61 -9.82 7.14
C LYS A 208 14.85 -9.88 8.46
N TYR A 209 13.53 -9.60 8.43
CA TYR A 209 12.75 -9.35 9.64
C TYR A 209 11.61 -10.33 9.93
N CYS A 210 11.19 -11.13 8.93
CA CYS A 210 10.00 -11.97 9.04
C CYS A 210 10.26 -13.45 8.80
N GLN A 211 11.50 -13.92 8.95
CA GLN A 211 11.93 -15.32 8.78
C GLN A 211 11.42 -15.93 7.46
N SER A 212 11.28 -15.11 6.43
CA SER A 212 10.77 -15.53 5.12
C SER A 212 11.92 -15.91 4.19
N ASP A 213 11.65 -16.83 3.25
CA ASP A 213 12.50 -17.05 2.08
C ASP A 213 12.42 -15.86 1.08
N GLY A 214 11.48 -14.93 1.32
CA GLY A 214 11.18 -13.75 0.51
C GLY A 214 10.04 -13.98 -0.47
N GLY A 215 9.62 -15.23 -0.68
CA GLY A 215 8.55 -15.57 -1.63
C GLY A 215 8.88 -15.21 -3.07
N SER A 216 7.88 -14.74 -3.79
CA SER A 216 7.98 -14.31 -5.19
C SER A 216 7.15 -13.07 -5.47
N TYR A 217 7.40 -12.40 -6.60
CA TYR A 217 6.52 -11.36 -7.08
C TYR A 217 6.27 -11.47 -8.58
N PHE A 218 5.17 -10.89 -9.03
CA PHE A 218 4.87 -10.70 -10.45
C PHE A 218 4.32 -9.30 -10.70
N ILE A 219 4.53 -8.81 -11.92
CA ILE A 219 3.99 -7.54 -12.41
C ILE A 219 2.65 -7.79 -13.08
N TYR A 220 1.71 -6.86 -12.92
CA TYR A 220 0.42 -6.85 -13.61
C TYR A 220 0.08 -5.43 -14.10
N LYS A 221 -0.70 -5.39 -15.18
CA LYS A 221 -1.10 -4.15 -15.87
C LYS A 221 -2.57 -4.24 -16.23
#